data_df744ab52edb3a0b35959add67760f00
#
_entry.id   df744ab52edb3a0b35959add67760f00
#
_cell.length_a   1.000
_cell.length_b   1.000
_cell.length_c   1.000
_cell.angle_alpha   90.00
_cell.angle_beta   90.00
_cell.angle_gamma   90.00
#
_symmetry.space_group_name_H-M   'P 1'
#
loop_
_entity.id
_entity.type
_entity.pdbx_description
1 polymer ?
#
loop_
_entity_poly.entity_id
_entity_poly.type
_entity_poly.pdbx_seq_one_letter_code
_entity_poly.pdbx_strand_id
1 'polypeptide(L)'
;DEGIFVNPVVLSEEIRRNLENDGVTIRNYEDVYDFVRNLADGSKAMMNLNVVNSKLDAVVPAGVQVIDKVDPTNLPKAMKNDREVENFRIAHIKDGAAVTKFMRWVKINVGKIDMDEISVAEKLEEFRREQPGYICPSFEPIMGYGPHGAIVHYSAPEESCAKLEPKSFLLSDTGAHFIEGSTDITRTFALGELTEDEKKYAVAMAEPMN
;
A
#
# COMPACT_ATOMS: atom_id res chain seq x y z
N ASP A 1 28.76 -7.43 -12.31
CA ASP A 1 27.60 -8.00 -12.99
C ASP A 1 26.35 -7.63 -12.21
N GLU A 2 25.38 -7.00 -12.87
CA GLU A 2 24.06 -6.79 -12.32
C GLU A 2 23.22 -8.05 -12.56
N GLY A 3 22.54 -8.55 -11.52
CA GLY A 3 21.77 -9.76 -11.61
C GLY A 3 20.50 -9.71 -10.77
N ILE A 4 19.47 -10.41 -11.23
CA ILE A 4 18.21 -10.58 -10.52
C ILE A 4 17.94 -12.06 -10.26
N PHE A 5 17.59 -12.40 -9.03
CA PHE A 5 17.10 -13.72 -8.64
C PHE A 5 15.58 -13.66 -8.59
N VAL A 6 14.93 -14.34 -9.52
CA VAL A 6 13.47 -14.26 -9.68
C VAL A 6 12.88 -15.62 -10.08
N ASN A 7 11.63 -15.87 -9.68
CA ASN A 7 10.91 -17.04 -10.20
C ASN A 7 10.65 -16.82 -11.71
N PRO A 8 11.23 -17.65 -12.61
CA PRO A 8 11.10 -17.42 -14.05
C PRO A 8 9.66 -17.47 -14.57
N VAL A 9 8.75 -18.09 -13.84
CA VAL A 9 7.32 -18.18 -14.23
C VAL A 9 6.63 -16.81 -14.25
N VAL A 10 7.11 -15.84 -13.47
CA VAL A 10 6.51 -14.49 -13.42
C VAL A 10 7.04 -13.54 -14.49
N LEU A 11 8.05 -13.96 -15.26
CA LEU A 11 8.65 -13.16 -16.33
C LEU A 11 8.05 -13.56 -17.68
N SER A 12 7.43 -12.61 -18.37
CA SER A 12 7.11 -12.80 -19.79
C SER A 12 8.41 -12.80 -20.64
N GLU A 13 8.35 -13.42 -21.81
CA GLU A 13 9.48 -13.44 -22.75
C GLU A 13 9.90 -12.03 -23.19
N GLU A 14 8.99 -11.07 -23.23
CA GLU A 14 9.27 -9.68 -23.54
C GLU A 14 10.08 -9.03 -22.41
N ILE A 15 9.63 -9.17 -21.15
CA ILE A 15 10.35 -8.63 -20.00
C ILE A 15 11.72 -9.26 -19.87
N ARG A 16 11.84 -10.59 -20.05
CA ARG A 16 13.10 -11.29 -20.05
C ARG A 16 14.08 -10.69 -21.04
N ARG A 17 13.68 -10.55 -22.30
CA ARG A 17 14.52 -9.98 -23.37
C ARG A 17 14.94 -8.54 -23.07
N ASN A 18 14.06 -7.73 -22.54
CA ASN A 18 14.37 -6.36 -22.18
C ASN A 18 15.46 -6.29 -21.10
N LEU A 19 15.29 -7.08 -20.02
CA LEU A 19 16.29 -7.15 -18.94
C LEU A 19 17.65 -7.65 -19.43
N GLU A 20 17.68 -8.70 -20.26
CA GLU A 20 18.92 -9.24 -20.82
C GLU A 20 19.60 -8.24 -21.78
N ASN A 21 18.84 -7.50 -22.59
CA ASN A 21 19.35 -6.44 -23.45
C ASN A 21 19.96 -5.27 -22.65
N ASP A 22 19.41 -5.00 -21.47
CA ASP A 22 19.93 -4.00 -20.53
C ASP A 22 21.12 -4.52 -19.70
N GLY A 23 21.60 -5.75 -19.98
CA GLY A 23 22.76 -6.36 -19.33
C GLY A 23 22.47 -7.04 -18.00
N VAL A 24 21.21 -7.21 -17.63
CA VAL A 24 20.80 -7.87 -16.38
C VAL A 24 20.87 -9.38 -16.53
N THR A 25 21.63 -10.06 -15.65
CA THR A 25 21.67 -11.53 -15.58
C THR A 25 20.48 -12.05 -14.81
N ILE A 26 19.63 -12.87 -15.44
CA ILE A 26 18.45 -13.48 -14.81
C ILE A 26 18.83 -14.86 -14.27
N ARG A 27 18.56 -15.12 -12.98
CA ARG A 27 18.83 -16.37 -12.26
C ARG A 27 17.56 -16.86 -11.59
N ASN A 28 17.47 -18.20 -11.33
CA ASN A 28 16.35 -18.71 -10.54
C ASN A 28 16.39 -18.16 -9.11
N TYR A 29 15.21 -17.97 -8.53
CA TYR A 29 15.08 -17.39 -7.18
C TYR A 29 15.91 -18.13 -6.12
N GLU A 30 15.88 -19.47 -6.14
CA GLU A 30 16.59 -20.30 -5.16
C GLU A 30 18.12 -20.28 -5.35
N ASP A 31 18.62 -19.93 -6.53
CA ASP A 31 20.06 -19.88 -6.82
C ASP A 31 20.78 -18.79 -6.01
N VAL A 32 20.04 -17.87 -5.37
CA VAL A 32 20.61 -16.83 -4.50
C VAL A 32 21.42 -17.42 -3.34
N TYR A 33 20.98 -18.55 -2.79
CA TYR A 33 21.69 -19.19 -1.69
C TYR A 33 23.01 -19.81 -2.13
N ASP A 34 23.06 -20.41 -3.30
CA ASP A 34 24.30 -20.95 -3.86
C ASP A 34 25.25 -19.83 -4.33
N PHE A 35 24.69 -18.76 -4.87
CA PHE A 35 25.48 -17.56 -5.19
C PHE A 35 26.19 -17.00 -3.95
N VAL A 36 25.47 -16.84 -2.85
CA VAL A 36 26.05 -16.34 -1.59
C VAL A 36 27.04 -17.32 -1.00
N ARG A 37 26.75 -18.64 -1.02
CA ARG A 37 27.65 -19.70 -0.53
C ARG A 37 28.97 -19.74 -1.28
N ASN A 38 29.00 -19.34 -2.54
CA ASN A 38 30.18 -19.36 -3.41
C ASN A 38 30.94 -18.01 -3.45
N LEU A 39 30.63 -17.07 -2.54
CA LEU A 39 31.39 -15.84 -2.41
C LEU A 39 32.84 -16.15 -2.05
N ALA A 40 33.78 -15.46 -2.67
CA ALA A 40 35.22 -15.69 -2.48
C ALA A 40 35.65 -15.29 -1.06
N ASP A 41 36.58 -16.05 -0.50
CA ASP A 41 37.24 -15.71 0.76
C ASP A 41 37.89 -14.33 0.69
N GLY A 42 37.74 -13.55 1.76
CA GLY A 42 38.21 -12.17 1.85
C GLY A 42 37.31 -11.14 1.17
N SER A 43 36.24 -11.58 0.51
CA SER A 43 35.25 -10.64 -0.04
C SER A 43 34.39 -10.00 1.05
N LYS A 44 33.64 -8.96 0.67
CA LYS A 44 32.72 -8.24 1.57
C LYS A 44 31.31 -8.34 1.01
N ALA A 45 30.38 -8.73 1.88
CA ALA A 45 28.93 -8.74 1.58
C ALA A 45 28.22 -7.72 2.47
N MET A 46 27.52 -6.76 1.87
CA MET A 46 26.67 -5.84 2.62
C MET A 46 25.26 -6.42 2.68
N MET A 47 24.72 -6.55 3.87
CA MET A 47 23.32 -6.93 4.12
C MET A 47 22.81 -6.31 5.40
N ASN A 48 21.52 -6.05 5.47
CA ASN A 48 20.90 -5.58 6.71
C ASN A 48 20.41 -6.80 7.50
N LEU A 49 21.11 -7.16 8.55
CA LEU A 49 20.82 -8.35 9.37
C LEU A 49 19.48 -8.29 10.10
N ASN A 50 18.87 -7.09 10.22
CA ASN A 50 17.53 -6.95 10.82
C ASN A 50 16.38 -7.34 9.86
N VAL A 51 16.63 -7.43 8.54
CA VAL A 51 15.60 -7.72 7.55
C VAL A 51 15.93 -8.87 6.60
N VAL A 52 17.21 -9.27 6.52
CA VAL A 52 17.60 -10.42 5.70
C VAL A 52 17.04 -11.71 6.31
N ASN A 53 16.60 -12.64 5.45
CA ASN A 53 16.12 -13.93 5.96
C ASN A 53 17.28 -14.77 6.54
N SER A 54 16.99 -15.53 7.60
CA SER A 54 17.99 -16.30 8.36
C SER A 54 18.71 -17.36 7.51
N LYS A 55 18.10 -17.90 6.47
CA LYS A 55 18.74 -18.87 5.56
C LYS A 55 19.84 -18.20 4.74
N LEU A 56 19.61 -16.98 4.29
CA LEU A 56 20.61 -16.23 3.52
C LEU A 56 21.82 -15.89 4.38
N ASP A 57 21.61 -15.43 5.60
CA ASP A 57 22.67 -15.17 6.58
C ASP A 57 23.48 -16.45 6.90
N ALA A 58 22.80 -17.56 7.13
CA ALA A 58 23.42 -18.84 7.49
C ALA A 58 24.31 -19.47 6.40
N VAL A 59 24.13 -19.08 5.12
CA VAL A 59 24.95 -19.61 4.02
C VAL A 59 26.15 -18.75 3.66
N VAL A 60 26.34 -17.60 4.31
CA VAL A 60 27.51 -16.74 4.09
C VAL A 60 28.77 -17.48 4.56
N PRO A 61 29.81 -17.63 3.71
CA PRO A 61 31.05 -18.29 4.11
C PRO A 61 31.76 -17.54 5.24
N ALA A 62 32.40 -18.28 6.13
CA ALA A 62 33.16 -17.71 7.28
C ALA A 62 34.30 -16.76 6.84
N GLY A 63 34.86 -16.93 5.66
CA GLY A 63 35.86 -16.05 5.06
C GLY A 63 35.34 -14.75 4.47
N VAL A 64 34.03 -14.54 4.45
CA VAL A 64 33.38 -13.33 3.92
C VAL A 64 33.09 -12.37 5.05
N GLN A 65 33.52 -11.11 4.91
CA GLN A 65 33.19 -10.07 5.87
C GLN A 65 31.76 -9.54 5.63
N VAL A 66 30.85 -9.82 6.54
CA VAL A 66 29.51 -9.20 6.51
C VAL A 66 29.60 -7.75 7.01
N ILE A 67 29.03 -6.83 6.21
CA ILE A 67 28.88 -5.43 6.58
C ILE A 67 27.39 -5.24 6.89
N ASP A 68 27.04 -5.22 8.18
CA ASP A 68 25.66 -4.97 8.62
C ASP A 68 25.32 -3.49 8.46
N LYS A 69 24.58 -3.17 7.42
CA LYS A 69 24.10 -1.81 7.11
C LYS A 69 22.77 -1.86 6.38
N VAL A 70 22.01 -0.79 6.54
CA VAL A 70 20.80 -0.54 5.73
C VAL A 70 21.19 -0.54 4.25
N ASP A 71 20.35 -1.17 3.43
CA ASP A 71 20.51 -1.23 1.97
C ASP A 71 20.69 0.20 1.40
N PRO A 72 21.80 0.49 0.70
CA PRO A 72 22.08 1.81 0.17
C PRO A 72 21.08 2.25 -0.92
N THR A 73 20.30 1.32 -1.49
CA THR A 73 19.28 1.64 -2.50
C THR A 73 17.98 2.17 -1.89
N ASN A 74 17.75 1.97 -0.60
CA ASN A 74 16.50 2.37 0.05
C ASN A 74 16.24 3.89 -0.05
N LEU A 75 17.26 4.69 0.25
CA LEU A 75 17.09 6.14 0.20
C LEU A 75 16.93 6.67 -1.24
N PRO A 76 17.76 6.30 -2.22
CA PRO A 76 17.53 6.67 -3.62
C PRO A 76 16.16 6.25 -4.14
N LYS A 77 15.68 5.05 -3.79
CA LYS A 77 14.33 4.58 -4.16
C LYS A 77 13.23 5.46 -3.55
N ALA A 78 13.42 5.95 -2.32
CA ALA A 78 12.46 6.81 -1.64
C ALA A 78 12.42 8.23 -2.23
N MET A 79 13.51 8.69 -2.83
CA MET A 79 13.62 10.00 -3.48
C MET A 79 12.99 9.95 -4.87
N LYS A 80 11.85 10.65 -5.03
CA LYS A 80 11.14 10.72 -6.31
C LYS A 80 11.81 11.76 -7.22
N ASN A 81 11.97 11.43 -8.49
CA ASN A 81 12.33 12.39 -9.52
C ASN A 81 11.10 13.24 -9.93
N ASP A 82 11.32 14.28 -10.74
CA ASP A 82 10.26 15.23 -11.12
C ASP A 82 9.09 14.53 -11.85
N ARG A 83 9.40 13.51 -12.66
CA ARG A 83 8.37 12.72 -13.36
C ARG A 83 7.52 11.91 -12.40
N GLU A 84 8.13 11.26 -11.43
CA GLU A 84 7.43 10.50 -10.40
C GLU A 84 6.58 11.42 -9.54
N VAL A 85 7.08 12.62 -9.16
CA VAL A 85 6.31 13.61 -8.40
C VAL A 85 5.06 14.03 -9.18
N GLU A 86 5.18 14.33 -10.47
CA GLU A 86 4.03 14.70 -11.30
C GLU A 86 3.04 13.55 -11.46
N ASN A 87 3.52 12.34 -11.65
CA ASN A 87 2.70 11.15 -11.70
C ASN A 87 1.92 10.93 -10.39
N PHE A 88 2.56 11.09 -9.24
CA PHE A 88 1.86 11.04 -7.94
C PHE A 88 0.76 12.09 -7.81
N ARG A 89 0.98 13.32 -8.26
CA ARG A 89 -0.06 14.36 -8.29
C ARG A 89 -1.26 13.93 -9.12
N ILE A 90 -1.03 13.39 -10.32
CA ILE A 90 -2.09 12.89 -11.20
C ILE A 90 -2.87 11.75 -10.52
N ALA A 91 -2.20 10.77 -9.93
CA ALA A 91 -2.84 9.67 -9.22
C ALA A 91 -3.73 10.18 -8.07
N HIS A 92 -3.24 11.13 -7.28
CA HIS A 92 -4.01 11.70 -6.17
C HIS A 92 -5.19 12.57 -6.61
N ILE A 93 -5.11 13.24 -7.76
CA ILE A 93 -6.25 13.96 -8.35
C ILE A 93 -7.34 12.97 -8.76
N LYS A 94 -6.98 11.88 -9.41
CA LYS A 94 -7.92 10.83 -9.84
C LYS A 94 -8.61 10.18 -8.63
N ASP A 95 -7.83 9.73 -7.65
CA ASP A 95 -8.39 9.10 -6.46
C ASP A 95 -9.17 10.08 -5.59
N GLY A 96 -8.70 11.31 -5.45
CA GLY A 96 -9.43 12.38 -4.77
C GLY A 96 -10.80 12.65 -5.39
N ALA A 97 -10.92 12.58 -6.72
CA ALA A 97 -12.21 12.69 -7.41
C ALA A 97 -13.13 11.50 -7.08
N ALA A 98 -12.61 10.27 -7.09
CA ALA A 98 -13.35 9.06 -6.73
C ALA A 98 -13.83 9.11 -5.26
N VAL A 99 -12.94 9.43 -4.33
CA VAL A 99 -13.25 9.56 -2.89
C VAL A 99 -14.29 10.67 -2.65
N THR A 100 -14.19 11.80 -3.36
CA THR A 100 -15.18 12.90 -3.23
C THR A 100 -16.56 12.48 -3.73
N LYS A 101 -16.63 11.79 -4.88
CA LYS A 101 -17.89 11.19 -5.39
C LYS A 101 -18.47 10.21 -4.38
N PHE A 102 -17.64 9.35 -3.81
CA PHE A 102 -18.01 8.36 -2.81
C PHE A 102 -18.59 9.02 -1.56
N MET A 103 -17.88 9.97 -0.94
CA MET A 103 -18.36 10.69 0.25
C MET A 103 -19.72 11.35 0.00
N ARG A 104 -19.89 11.99 -1.16
CA ARG A 104 -21.18 12.57 -1.55
C ARG A 104 -22.24 11.51 -1.69
N TRP A 105 -21.93 10.38 -2.34
CA TRP A 105 -22.88 9.30 -2.57
C TRP A 105 -23.36 8.69 -1.24
N VAL A 106 -22.44 8.39 -0.31
CA VAL A 106 -22.79 7.87 1.03
C VAL A 106 -23.72 8.86 1.75
N LYS A 107 -23.34 10.15 1.82
CA LYS A 107 -24.14 11.16 2.52
C LYS A 107 -25.56 11.36 1.96
N ILE A 108 -25.75 11.16 0.66
CA ILE A 108 -27.08 11.27 0.02
C ILE A 108 -27.94 10.03 0.29
N ASN A 109 -27.35 8.86 0.39
CA ASN A 109 -28.03 7.58 0.37
C ASN A 109 -28.14 6.90 1.74
N VAL A 110 -27.31 7.26 2.72
CA VAL A 110 -27.37 6.69 4.08
C VAL A 110 -28.75 6.90 4.68
N GLY A 111 -29.33 5.83 5.23
CA GLY A 111 -30.70 5.79 5.74
C GLY A 111 -31.80 5.71 4.68
N LYS A 112 -31.44 5.71 3.36
CA LYS A 112 -32.41 5.56 2.26
C LYS A 112 -32.28 4.22 1.55
N ILE A 113 -31.09 3.67 1.50
CA ILE A 113 -30.80 2.35 0.96
C ILE A 113 -30.02 1.56 2.01
N ASP A 114 -30.13 0.24 1.94
CA ASP A 114 -29.35 -0.65 2.83
C ASP A 114 -27.87 -0.57 2.41
N MET A 115 -26.99 -0.33 3.37
CA MET A 115 -25.55 -0.28 3.16
C MET A 115 -24.81 -0.64 4.44
N ASP A 116 -23.66 -1.29 4.29
CA ASP A 116 -22.76 -1.71 5.34
C ASP A 116 -21.29 -1.37 4.97
N GLU A 117 -20.37 -1.68 5.86
CA GLU A 117 -18.94 -1.38 5.68
C GLU A 117 -18.36 -2.04 4.42
N ILE A 118 -18.84 -3.22 4.04
CA ILE A 118 -18.38 -3.95 2.84
C ILE A 118 -18.93 -3.30 1.58
N SER A 119 -20.24 -3.11 1.51
CA SER A 119 -20.90 -2.56 0.32
C SER A 119 -20.47 -1.13 0.00
N VAL A 120 -20.11 -0.32 1.01
CA VAL A 120 -19.57 1.02 0.75
C VAL A 120 -18.11 0.98 0.29
N ALA A 121 -17.32 -0.02 0.71
CA ALA A 121 -15.97 -0.23 0.17
C ALA A 121 -16.03 -0.60 -1.32
N GLU A 122 -16.91 -1.53 -1.68
CA GLU A 122 -17.16 -1.91 -3.07
C GLU A 122 -17.60 -0.70 -3.92
N LYS A 123 -18.48 0.15 -3.35
CA LYS A 123 -18.94 1.36 -4.04
C LYS A 123 -17.83 2.38 -4.30
N LEU A 124 -16.89 2.54 -3.37
CA LEU A 124 -15.72 3.37 -3.60
C LEU A 124 -14.86 2.80 -4.74
N GLU A 125 -14.68 1.48 -4.77
CA GLU A 125 -13.92 0.84 -5.86
C GLU A 125 -14.61 1.03 -7.23
N GLU A 126 -15.95 1.00 -7.31
CA GLU A 126 -16.65 1.34 -8.54
C GLU A 126 -16.27 2.76 -9.04
N PHE A 127 -16.26 3.77 -8.17
CA PHE A 127 -15.85 5.13 -8.53
C PHE A 127 -14.37 5.23 -8.94
N ARG A 128 -13.50 4.40 -8.37
CA ARG A 128 -12.10 4.29 -8.77
C ARG A 128 -11.94 3.67 -10.15
N ARG A 129 -12.72 2.64 -10.47
CA ARG A 129 -12.76 2.01 -11.80
C ARG A 129 -13.21 2.96 -12.92
N GLU A 130 -13.97 4.01 -12.60
CA GLU A 130 -14.29 5.07 -13.56
C GLU A 130 -13.08 5.93 -13.95
N GLN A 131 -12.01 5.92 -13.13
CA GLN A 131 -10.84 6.74 -13.39
C GLN A 131 -9.89 6.05 -14.37
N PRO A 132 -9.37 6.75 -15.38
CA PRO A 132 -8.45 6.14 -16.33
C PRO A 132 -7.17 5.67 -15.66
N GLY A 133 -6.71 4.47 -16.01
CA GLY A 133 -5.47 3.89 -15.49
C GLY A 133 -5.58 3.26 -14.09
N TYR A 134 -6.79 3.10 -13.54
CA TYR A 134 -6.99 2.33 -12.31
C TYR A 134 -6.61 0.86 -12.54
N ILE A 135 -5.92 0.26 -11.56
CA ILE A 135 -5.46 -1.12 -11.60
C ILE A 135 -6.18 -1.96 -10.54
N CYS A 136 -6.01 -1.62 -9.26
CA CYS A 136 -6.60 -2.32 -8.13
C CYS A 136 -6.46 -1.47 -6.85
N PRO A 137 -7.07 -1.87 -5.72
CA PRO A 137 -6.77 -1.27 -4.42
C PRO A 137 -5.28 -1.41 -4.08
N SER A 138 -4.70 -0.41 -3.41
CA SER A 138 -3.31 -0.46 -2.94
C SER A 138 -3.15 -1.29 -1.66
N PHE A 139 -4.23 -1.42 -0.91
CA PHE A 139 -4.40 -2.29 0.26
C PHE A 139 -5.89 -2.58 0.48
N GLU A 140 -6.19 -3.56 1.33
CA GLU A 140 -7.56 -3.89 1.71
C GLU A 140 -8.26 -2.67 2.33
N PRO A 141 -9.42 -2.24 1.80
CA PRO A 141 -10.12 -1.07 2.29
C PRO A 141 -10.55 -1.21 3.75
N ILE A 142 -10.27 -0.19 4.55
CA ILE A 142 -10.73 -0.09 5.92
C ILE A 142 -11.94 0.86 5.95
N MET A 143 -13.13 0.32 6.19
CA MET A 143 -14.36 1.08 6.38
C MET A 143 -14.86 0.83 7.79
N GLY A 144 -14.56 1.74 8.72
CA GLY A 144 -14.95 1.61 10.12
C GLY A 144 -16.11 2.55 10.46
N TYR A 145 -17.31 1.99 10.68
CA TYR A 145 -18.47 2.77 11.11
C TYR A 145 -18.60 2.79 12.63
N GLY A 146 -18.80 3.98 13.19
CA GLY A 146 -18.97 4.18 14.63
C GLY A 146 -17.81 3.56 15.43
N PRO A 147 -18.08 2.61 16.36
CA PRO A 147 -17.03 2.01 17.19
C PRO A 147 -15.94 1.26 16.42
N HIS A 148 -16.23 0.72 15.23
CA HIS A 148 -15.24 0.02 14.40
C HIS A 148 -14.14 0.96 13.90
N GLY A 149 -14.41 2.27 13.76
CA GLY A 149 -13.41 3.27 13.41
C GLY A 149 -12.30 3.45 14.45
N ALA A 150 -12.46 2.91 15.67
CA ALA A 150 -11.42 2.91 16.69
C ALA A 150 -10.47 1.69 16.63
N ILE A 151 -10.77 0.71 15.79
CA ILE A 151 -9.99 -0.51 15.65
C ILE A 151 -8.90 -0.28 14.60
N VAL A 152 -7.64 -0.32 15.03
CA VAL A 152 -6.49 -0.17 14.14
C VAL A 152 -6.44 -1.35 13.16
N HIS A 153 -6.23 -1.07 11.86
CA HIS A 153 -6.24 -2.07 10.79
C HIS A 153 -7.54 -2.92 10.77
N TYR A 154 -8.68 -2.28 11.00
CA TYR A 154 -9.97 -2.96 10.98
C TYR A 154 -10.21 -3.64 9.63
N SER A 155 -10.68 -4.87 9.67
CA SER A 155 -11.18 -5.60 8.51
C SER A 155 -12.62 -6.00 8.81
N ALA A 156 -13.56 -5.60 7.96
CA ALA A 156 -14.97 -5.89 8.14
C ALA A 156 -15.28 -7.35 7.75
N PRO A 157 -15.52 -8.28 8.69
CA PRO A 157 -15.93 -9.63 8.35
C PRO A 157 -17.43 -9.64 7.97
N GLU A 158 -17.82 -10.48 7.02
CA GLU A 158 -19.21 -10.60 6.56
C GLU A 158 -20.21 -10.81 7.70
N GLU A 159 -19.81 -11.56 8.73
CA GLU A 159 -20.65 -11.96 9.85
C GLU A 159 -20.92 -10.83 10.87
N SER A 160 -20.07 -9.81 10.90
CA SER A 160 -20.14 -8.73 11.90
C SER A 160 -19.89 -7.33 11.35
N CYS A 161 -19.93 -7.13 10.02
CA CYS A 161 -19.85 -5.81 9.44
C CYS A 161 -21.04 -4.95 9.90
N ALA A 162 -20.75 -3.68 10.20
CA ALA A 162 -21.77 -2.77 10.70
C ALA A 162 -22.63 -2.21 9.57
N LYS A 163 -23.95 -2.19 9.78
CA LYS A 163 -24.85 -1.41 8.91
C LYS A 163 -24.69 0.07 9.18
N LEU A 164 -24.59 0.86 8.11
CA LEU A 164 -24.46 2.30 8.20
C LEU A 164 -25.84 2.95 8.47
N GLU A 165 -25.87 3.83 9.43
CA GLU A 165 -27.06 4.63 9.77
C GLU A 165 -26.73 6.13 9.62
N PRO A 166 -27.74 7.01 9.46
CA PRO A 166 -27.54 8.46 9.31
C PRO A 166 -27.19 9.13 10.65
N LYS A 167 -26.16 8.66 11.31
CA LYS A 167 -25.59 9.15 12.58
C LYS A 167 -24.11 8.78 12.67
N SER A 168 -23.39 9.35 13.65
CA SER A 168 -21.98 9.05 13.94
C SER A 168 -21.02 9.24 12.74
N PHE A 169 -19.85 8.64 12.79
CA PHE A 169 -18.77 8.78 11.80
C PHE A 169 -18.57 7.50 10.98
N LEU A 170 -18.16 7.70 9.74
CA LEU A 170 -17.50 6.67 8.94
C LEU A 170 -16.02 7.07 8.78
N LEU A 171 -15.12 6.21 9.21
CA LEU A 171 -13.71 6.24 8.86
C LEU A 171 -13.52 5.43 7.58
N SER A 172 -12.94 6.05 6.57
CA SER A 172 -12.60 5.42 5.30
C SER A 172 -11.10 5.57 5.09
N ASP A 173 -10.35 4.49 5.26
CA ASP A 173 -8.92 4.42 5.02
C ASP A 173 -8.66 3.45 3.87
N THR A 174 -8.27 4.01 2.73
CA THR A 174 -8.28 3.29 1.46
C THR A 174 -7.25 3.87 0.51
N GLY A 175 -6.83 3.07 -0.46
CA GLY A 175 -5.93 3.53 -1.49
C GLY A 175 -6.14 2.80 -2.81
N ALA A 176 -5.47 3.26 -3.84
CA ALA A 176 -5.55 2.73 -5.19
C ALA A 176 -4.20 2.69 -5.88
N HIS A 177 -3.99 1.68 -6.71
CA HIS A 177 -2.94 1.67 -7.71
C HIS A 177 -3.47 2.20 -9.04
N PHE A 178 -2.81 3.21 -9.55
CA PHE A 178 -2.97 3.71 -10.92
C PHE A 178 -1.67 3.49 -11.69
N ILE A 179 -1.72 3.57 -13.01
CA ILE A 179 -0.50 3.50 -13.85
C ILE A 179 0.52 4.57 -13.41
N GLU A 180 0.06 5.72 -12.96
CA GLU A 180 0.92 6.83 -12.54
C GLU A 180 1.47 6.67 -11.12
N GLY A 181 0.83 5.88 -10.25
CA GLY A 181 1.31 5.68 -8.88
C GLY A 181 0.25 5.17 -7.93
N SER A 182 0.65 4.99 -6.68
CA SER A 182 -0.21 4.50 -5.61
C SER A 182 -0.68 5.65 -4.72
N THR A 183 -1.91 5.54 -4.25
CA THR A 183 -2.50 6.47 -3.28
C THR A 183 -2.79 5.76 -1.96
N ASP A 184 -2.92 6.55 -0.93
CA ASP A 184 -3.31 6.19 0.43
C ASP A 184 -4.05 7.41 1.00
N ILE A 185 -5.38 7.29 1.17
CA ILE A 185 -6.26 8.39 1.53
C ILE A 185 -7.19 7.97 2.66
N THR A 186 -6.98 8.54 3.83
CA THR A 186 -7.89 8.39 4.96
C THR A 186 -8.83 9.59 5.06
N ARG A 187 -10.12 9.34 5.27
CA ARG A 187 -11.12 10.38 5.59
C ARG A 187 -12.09 9.87 6.64
N THR A 188 -12.28 10.67 7.69
CA THR A 188 -13.34 10.46 8.68
C THR A 188 -14.41 11.54 8.49
N PHE A 189 -15.65 11.15 8.27
CA PHE A 189 -16.73 12.10 8.02
C PHE A 189 -18.05 11.67 8.66
N ALA A 190 -18.83 12.66 9.11
CA ALA A 190 -20.11 12.43 9.72
C ALA A 190 -21.16 11.94 8.70
N LEU A 191 -21.92 10.94 9.06
CA LEU A 191 -23.03 10.41 8.26
C LEU A 191 -24.39 11.08 8.60
N GLY A 192 -24.48 11.79 9.72
CA GLY A 192 -25.66 12.48 10.16
C GLY A 192 -25.38 13.33 11.39
N GLU A 193 -26.39 13.48 12.25
CA GLU A 193 -26.25 14.22 13.50
C GLU A 193 -25.22 13.52 14.42
N LEU A 194 -24.36 14.33 15.02
CA LEU A 194 -23.36 13.91 15.99
C LEU A 194 -23.81 14.30 17.39
N THR A 195 -23.49 13.47 18.37
CA THR A 195 -23.58 13.81 19.79
C THR A 195 -22.63 14.96 20.16
N GLU A 196 -22.88 15.63 21.29
CA GLU A 196 -21.99 16.70 21.76
C GLU A 196 -20.56 16.18 22.07
N ASP A 197 -20.44 14.95 22.56
CA ASP A 197 -19.15 14.32 22.81
C ASP A 197 -18.41 14.02 21.50
N GLU A 198 -19.09 13.47 20.46
CA GLU A 198 -18.49 13.25 19.15
C GLU A 198 -17.99 14.57 18.53
N LYS A 199 -18.78 15.65 18.61
CA LYS A 199 -18.36 16.97 18.14
C LYS A 199 -17.13 17.48 18.88
N LYS A 200 -17.12 17.38 20.20
CA LYS A 200 -16.01 17.81 21.05
C LYS A 200 -14.72 17.08 20.70
N TYR A 201 -14.75 15.75 20.56
CA TYR A 201 -13.56 14.99 20.23
C TYR A 201 -13.10 15.20 18.79
N ALA A 202 -14.03 15.36 17.83
CA ALA A 202 -13.67 15.68 16.44
C ALA A 202 -12.93 17.02 16.31
N VAL A 203 -13.37 18.06 17.08
CA VAL A 203 -12.69 19.36 17.12
C VAL A 203 -11.31 19.23 17.76
N ALA A 204 -11.19 18.53 18.89
CA ALA A 204 -9.91 18.32 19.58
C ALA A 204 -8.87 17.59 18.70
N MET A 205 -9.30 16.67 17.85
CA MET A 205 -8.43 15.96 16.90
C MET A 205 -8.04 16.82 15.69
N ALA A 206 -8.84 17.84 15.34
CA ALA A 206 -8.56 18.75 14.22
C ALA A 206 -7.68 19.94 14.63
N GLU A 207 -7.53 20.23 15.93
CA GLU A 207 -6.65 21.27 16.41
C GLU A 207 -5.19 20.83 16.29
N PRO A 208 -4.28 21.66 15.74
CA PRO A 208 -2.88 21.33 15.69
C PRO A 208 -2.34 21.16 17.13
N MET A 209 -1.67 20.04 17.37
CA MET A 209 -0.91 19.86 18.62
C MET A 209 0.24 20.88 18.63
N ASN A 210 0.13 21.91 19.47
CA ASN A 210 1.16 22.90 19.70
C ASN A 210 2.31 22.33 20.54
#